data_5b75febc5b8f5e92bd7d71c1a5aa73b3
#
_entry.id   5b75febc5b8f5e92bd7d71c1a5aa73b3
#
_cell.length_a   1.000
_cell.length_b   1.000
_cell.length_c   1.000
_cell.angle_alpha   90.00
_cell.angle_beta   90.00
_cell.angle_gamma   90.00
#
_symmetry.space_group_name_H-M   'P 1'
#
loop_
_entity.id
_entity.type
_entity.pdbx_description
1 polymer ?
#
loop_
_entity_poly.entity_id
_entity_poly.type
_entity_poly.pdbx_seq_one_letter_code
_entity_poly.pdbx_strand_id
1 'polypeptide(L)'
;MAGLVHSIEELVGRTPLMALDRFGRQQQCGAHLLAKLEFFNPTGSMKDRAALSMLNAAEEAGLLKPGGTIVEQTSGNTGIGLAAFAAERGYKLDIFLERGASLERRLMLLAYGARLLDYKDATGERPETKRTHPWQEPEREATLDEIAAYCRRIGAYFNNQAANPANPEAHYRTTGPEIWQDTDGQVDWFVAGVGTGGAITGVGQYLKSRNAAVRVAAVE
;
A
#
# COMPACT_ATOMS: atom_id res chain seq x y z
N MET A 1 -2.33 2.73 -25.40
CA MET A 1 -2.11 4.14 -25.00
C MET A 1 -3.23 4.52 -24.06
N ALA A 2 -2.93 5.11 -22.91
CA ALA A 2 -3.96 5.62 -22.02
C ALA A 2 -4.70 6.76 -22.72
N GLY A 3 -6.03 6.67 -22.83
CA GLY A 3 -6.89 7.76 -23.28
C GLY A 3 -7.00 8.84 -22.21
N LEU A 4 -8.00 9.70 -22.30
CA LEU A 4 -8.35 10.63 -21.23
C LEU A 4 -8.76 9.83 -19.99
N VAL A 5 -8.15 10.12 -18.86
CA VAL A 5 -8.50 9.56 -17.54
C VAL A 5 -9.22 10.63 -16.71
N HIS A 6 -10.15 10.21 -15.88
CA HIS A 6 -10.97 11.10 -15.06
C HIS A 6 -10.67 10.98 -13.57
N SER A 7 -9.84 10.00 -13.19
CA SER A 7 -9.45 9.70 -11.81
C SER A 7 -8.01 9.21 -11.78
N ILE A 8 -7.28 9.59 -10.72
CA ILE A 8 -5.94 9.05 -10.46
C ILE A 8 -5.98 7.52 -10.25
N GLU A 9 -7.11 6.98 -9.80
CA GLU A 9 -7.32 5.55 -9.58
C GLU A 9 -7.26 4.74 -10.87
N GLU A 10 -7.67 5.32 -12.01
CA GLU A 10 -7.60 4.68 -13.31
C GLU A 10 -6.16 4.42 -13.79
N LEU A 11 -5.19 5.09 -13.17
CA LEU A 11 -3.77 4.94 -13.46
C LEU A 11 -3.11 3.81 -12.64
N VAL A 12 -3.82 3.24 -11.66
CA VAL A 12 -3.28 2.17 -10.82
C VAL A 12 -3.15 0.88 -11.60
N GLY A 13 -2.00 0.23 -11.46
CA GLY A 13 -1.72 -1.04 -12.13
C GLY A 13 -1.29 -0.90 -13.58
N ARG A 14 -1.35 -2.00 -14.32
CA ARG A 14 -0.86 -2.11 -15.72
C ARG A 14 0.56 -1.56 -15.86
N THR A 15 1.37 -1.79 -14.84
CA THR A 15 2.76 -1.33 -14.80
C THR A 15 3.61 -2.16 -15.74
N PRO A 16 4.68 -1.60 -16.33
CA PRO A 16 5.54 -2.35 -17.23
C PRO A 16 6.23 -3.53 -16.53
N LEU A 17 6.44 -4.60 -17.30
CA LEU A 17 7.38 -5.66 -16.96
C LEU A 17 8.63 -5.49 -17.83
N MET A 18 9.79 -5.31 -17.21
CA MET A 18 11.05 -5.00 -17.91
C MET A 18 12.01 -6.19 -17.87
N ALA A 19 12.52 -6.59 -19.03
CA ALA A 19 13.60 -7.56 -19.12
C ALA A 19 14.94 -6.94 -18.68
N LEU A 20 15.64 -7.61 -17.78
CA LEU A 20 16.93 -7.18 -17.23
C LEU A 20 18.11 -7.88 -17.93
N ASP A 21 18.07 -8.02 -19.26
CA ASP A 21 19.02 -8.80 -20.05
C ASP A 21 20.48 -8.38 -19.88
N ARG A 22 20.73 -7.06 -19.84
CA ARG A 22 22.08 -6.54 -19.66
C ARG A 22 22.63 -6.91 -18.28
N PHE A 23 21.81 -6.74 -17.25
CA PHE A 23 22.18 -7.10 -15.88
C PHE A 23 22.40 -8.60 -15.75
N GLY A 24 21.50 -9.43 -16.27
CA GLY A 24 21.63 -10.89 -16.28
C GLY A 24 22.94 -11.36 -16.94
N ARG A 25 23.29 -10.81 -18.11
CA ARG A 25 24.56 -11.12 -18.79
C ARG A 25 25.78 -10.71 -17.97
N GLN A 26 25.76 -9.50 -17.36
CA GLN A 26 26.88 -9.03 -16.53
C GLN A 26 27.08 -9.88 -15.27
N GLN A 27 25.99 -10.41 -14.70
CA GLN A 27 26.02 -11.30 -13.53
C GLN A 27 26.19 -12.78 -13.92
N GLN A 28 26.36 -13.11 -15.19
CA GLN A 28 26.44 -14.49 -15.69
C GLN A 28 25.25 -15.35 -15.22
N CYS A 29 24.08 -14.74 -15.12
CA CYS A 29 22.87 -15.41 -14.67
C CYS A 29 22.31 -16.29 -15.78
N GLY A 30 22.07 -17.58 -15.49
CA GLY A 30 21.47 -18.54 -16.43
C GLY A 30 19.94 -18.41 -16.57
N ALA A 31 19.32 -17.43 -15.89
CA ALA A 31 17.89 -17.18 -15.93
C ALA A 31 17.56 -15.87 -16.66
N HIS A 32 16.38 -15.81 -17.26
CA HIS A 32 15.80 -14.56 -17.73
C HIS A 32 15.23 -13.79 -16.52
N LEU A 33 15.80 -12.62 -16.25
CA LEU A 33 15.37 -11.77 -15.13
C LEU A 33 14.39 -10.71 -15.62
N LEU A 34 13.24 -10.65 -14.99
CA LEU A 34 12.19 -9.68 -15.27
C LEU A 34 11.88 -8.87 -14.01
N ALA A 35 11.65 -7.57 -14.16
CA ALA A 35 11.29 -6.67 -13.08
C ALA A 35 9.93 -6.02 -13.34
N LYS A 36 8.96 -6.21 -12.45
CA LYS A 36 7.69 -5.51 -12.46
C LYS A 36 7.88 -4.11 -11.87
N LEU A 37 7.71 -3.07 -12.71
CA LEU A 37 8.11 -1.71 -12.38
C LEU A 37 6.98 -0.96 -11.66
N GLU A 38 6.76 -1.29 -10.40
CA GLU A 38 5.64 -0.76 -9.60
C GLU A 38 5.74 0.73 -9.24
N PHE A 39 6.89 1.36 -9.48
CA PHE A 39 7.04 2.82 -9.35
C PHE A 39 6.30 3.62 -10.45
N PHE A 40 5.76 2.96 -11.47
CA PHE A 40 4.88 3.59 -12.46
C PHE A 40 3.44 3.76 -11.97
N ASN A 41 3.07 3.22 -10.81
CA ASN A 41 1.81 3.58 -10.19
C ASN A 41 1.80 5.08 -9.81
N PRO A 42 0.61 5.72 -9.74
CA PRO A 42 0.49 7.19 -9.64
C PRO A 42 1.19 7.82 -8.43
N THR A 43 1.27 7.13 -7.28
CA THR A 43 2.05 7.65 -6.14
C THR A 43 3.45 7.03 -6.03
N GLY A 44 3.88 6.27 -7.04
CA GLY A 44 5.23 5.77 -7.18
C GLY A 44 5.50 4.44 -6.49
N SER A 45 4.48 3.64 -6.16
CA SER A 45 4.70 2.35 -5.52
C SER A 45 3.59 1.33 -5.74
N MET A 46 3.88 0.04 -5.48
CA MET A 46 2.88 -1.03 -5.50
C MET A 46 1.78 -0.85 -4.43
N LYS A 47 1.98 0.03 -3.47
CA LYS A 47 1.00 0.26 -2.39
C LYS A 47 -0.26 0.95 -2.88
N ASP A 48 -0.22 1.60 -4.03
CA ASP A 48 -1.40 2.17 -4.67
C ASP A 48 -2.45 1.09 -4.94
N ARG A 49 -2.02 -0.09 -5.39
CA ARG A 49 -2.91 -1.23 -5.60
C ARG A 49 -3.59 -1.69 -4.30
N ALA A 50 -2.79 -1.86 -3.25
CA ALA A 50 -3.30 -2.29 -1.94
C ALA A 50 -4.22 -1.21 -1.34
N ALA A 51 -3.82 0.06 -1.38
CA ALA A 51 -4.61 1.18 -0.87
C ALA A 51 -5.98 1.26 -1.56
N LEU A 52 -6.00 1.24 -2.89
CA LEU A 52 -7.24 1.28 -3.66
C LEU A 52 -8.15 0.08 -3.35
N SER A 53 -7.58 -1.13 -3.31
CA SER A 53 -8.34 -2.35 -3.00
C SER A 53 -8.94 -2.32 -1.60
N MET A 54 -8.18 -1.87 -0.60
CA MET A 54 -8.65 -1.79 0.78
C MET A 54 -9.76 -0.75 0.94
N LEU A 55 -9.66 0.40 0.27
CA LEU A 55 -10.72 1.42 0.27
C LEU A 55 -12.00 0.91 -0.40
N ASN A 56 -11.89 0.29 -1.56
CA ASN A 56 -13.04 -0.29 -2.26
C ASN A 56 -13.75 -1.33 -1.38
N ALA A 57 -12.99 -2.25 -0.78
CA ALA A 57 -13.55 -3.27 0.09
C ALA A 57 -14.24 -2.67 1.33
N ALA A 58 -13.69 -1.60 1.90
CA ALA A 58 -14.30 -0.92 3.05
C ALA A 58 -15.61 -0.20 2.69
N GLU A 59 -15.68 0.41 1.52
CA GLU A 59 -16.90 1.04 0.99
C GLU A 59 -17.97 0.00 0.68
N GLU A 60 -17.61 -1.06 -0.05
CA GLU A 60 -18.52 -2.18 -0.38
C GLU A 60 -19.10 -2.85 0.86
N ALA A 61 -18.29 -3.00 1.91
CA ALA A 61 -18.72 -3.55 3.18
C ALA A 61 -19.51 -2.55 4.07
N GLY A 62 -19.65 -1.28 3.64
CA GLY A 62 -20.31 -0.23 4.43
C GLY A 62 -19.54 0.20 5.68
N LEU A 63 -18.28 -0.20 5.81
CA LEU A 63 -17.39 0.18 6.92
C LEU A 63 -16.87 1.62 6.79
N LEU A 64 -16.70 2.09 5.56
CA LEU A 64 -16.30 3.45 5.24
C LEU A 64 -17.45 4.18 4.54
N LYS A 65 -17.96 5.24 5.17
CA LYS A 65 -19.06 6.05 4.64
C LYS A 65 -18.52 7.33 3.99
N PRO A 66 -19.21 7.93 3.00
CA PRO A 66 -18.82 9.19 2.39
C PRO A 66 -18.46 10.27 3.44
N GLY A 67 -17.31 10.92 3.26
CA GLY A 67 -16.78 11.92 4.20
C GLY A 67 -16.24 11.34 5.52
N GLY A 68 -16.19 10.02 5.67
CA GLY A 68 -15.67 9.32 6.83
C GLY A 68 -14.18 9.54 7.06
N THR A 69 -13.69 9.04 8.18
CA THR A 69 -12.26 9.11 8.52
C THR A 69 -11.65 7.71 8.40
N ILE A 70 -10.57 7.62 7.66
CA ILE A 70 -9.70 6.44 7.53
C ILE A 70 -8.56 6.61 8.52
N VAL A 71 -8.20 5.54 9.20
CA VAL A 71 -7.04 5.51 10.12
C VAL A 71 -6.09 4.40 9.67
N GLU A 72 -4.79 4.71 9.62
CA GLU A 72 -3.74 3.74 9.32
C GLU A 72 -2.50 4.01 10.18
N GLN A 73 -1.75 2.95 10.48
CA GLN A 73 -0.41 3.05 11.06
C GLN A 73 0.62 2.72 9.98
N THR A 74 1.43 3.71 9.63
CA THR A 74 2.45 3.52 8.59
C THR A 74 3.46 4.66 8.57
N SER A 75 4.69 4.32 8.23
CA SER A 75 5.76 5.30 7.91
C SER A 75 5.95 5.48 6.40
N GLY A 76 5.18 4.77 5.56
CA GLY A 76 5.58 4.55 4.19
C GLY A 76 4.50 4.72 3.12
N ASN A 77 4.77 4.02 2.04
CA ASN A 77 4.03 4.15 0.78
C ASN A 77 2.53 3.81 0.88
N THR A 78 2.12 2.97 1.83
CA THR A 78 0.68 2.70 2.04
C THR A 78 -0.06 3.97 2.47
N GLY A 79 0.53 4.74 3.39
CA GLY A 79 -0.05 6.02 3.79
C GLY A 79 -0.17 7.00 2.64
N ILE A 80 0.84 7.05 1.76
CA ILE A 80 0.85 7.95 0.59
C ILE A 80 -0.25 7.55 -0.40
N GLY A 81 -0.38 6.25 -0.73
CA GLY A 81 -1.45 5.77 -1.60
C GLY A 81 -2.84 6.03 -1.00
N LEU A 82 -3.04 5.71 0.29
CA LEU A 82 -4.30 6.04 0.99
C LEU A 82 -4.58 7.55 0.98
N ALA A 83 -3.55 8.39 1.16
CA ALA A 83 -3.73 9.83 1.19
C ALA A 83 -4.17 10.40 -0.17
N ALA A 84 -3.59 9.93 -1.27
CA ALA A 84 -3.97 10.33 -2.61
C ALA A 84 -5.43 9.98 -2.91
N PHE A 85 -5.86 8.74 -2.65
CA PHE A 85 -7.23 8.30 -2.93
C PHE A 85 -8.24 8.86 -1.92
N ALA A 86 -7.86 9.04 -0.65
CA ALA A 86 -8.70 9.71 0.34
C ALA A 86 -8.99 11.16 -0.06
N ALA A 87 -7.97 11.89 -0.54
CA ALA A 87 -8.13 13.25 -1.03
C ALA A 87 -9.09 13.31 -2.23
N GLU A 88 -8.95 12.39 -3.18
CA GLU A 88 -9.81 12.32 -4.36
C GLU A 88 -11.28 12.00 -4.02
N ARG A 89 -11.48 11.03 -3.10
CA ARG A 89 -12.83 10.59 -2.69
C ARG A 89 -13.47 11.46 -1.60
N GLY A 90 -12.77 12.47 -1.08
CA GLY A 90 -13.27 13.35 -0.04
C GLY A 90 -13.31 12.72 1.36
N TYR A 91 -12.45 11.74 1.63
CA TYR A 91 -12.26 11.16 2.95
C TYR A 91 -11.24 11.95 3.77
N LYS A 92 -11.37 11.87 5.09
CA LYS A 92 -10.34 12.32 6.02
C LYS A 92 -9.37 11.16 6.26
N LEU A 93 -8.09 11.47 6.42
CA LEU A 93 -7.08 10.45 6.69
C LEU A 93 -6.24 10.84 7.92
N ASP A 94 -6.20 9.94 8.87
CA ASP A 94 -5.40 10.01 10.09
C ASP A 94 -4.29 8.96 10.02
N ILE A 95 -3.05 9.40 10.04
CA ILE A 95 -1.89 8.52 10.00
C ILE A 95 -1.18 8.54 11.35
N PHE A 96 -1.19 7.40 12.02
CA PHE A 96 -0.30 7.15 13.15
C PHE A 96 1.09 6.85 12.60
N LEU A 97 2.01 7.80 12.82
CA LEU A 97 3.36 7.70 12.32
C LEU A 97 4.15 6.63 13.07
N GLU A 98 4.76 5.75 12.32
CA GLU A 98 5.84 4.91 12.80
C GLU A 98 7.13 5.72 12.94
N ARG A 99 8.00 5.31 13.86
CA ARG A 99 9.30 5.94 14.05
C ARG A 99 10.18 5.76 12.81
N GLY A 100 11.04 6.75 12.56
CA GLY A 100 11.92 6.73 11.40
C GLY A 100 11.26 7.09 10.06
N ALA A 101 10.01 7.52 10.05
CA ALA A 101 9.40 8.08 8.85
C ALA A 101 10.19 9.29 8.35
N SER A 102 10.67 9.26 7.11
CA SER A 102 11.46 10.36 6.56
C SER A 102 10.61 11.63 6.44
N LEU A 103 11.29 12.78 6.47
CA LEU A 103 10.63 14.08 6.36
C LEU A 103 9.83 14.20 5.06
N GLU A 104 10.38 13.70 3.96
CA GLU A 104 9.74 13.76 2.64
C GLU A 104 8.39 13.04 2.67
N ARG A 105 8.31 11.85 3.29
CA ARG A 105 7.06 11.09 3.43
C ARG A 105 6.03 11.83 4.27
N ARG A 106 6.48 12.43 5.39
CA ARG A 106 5.60 13.27 6.24
C ARG A 106 5.04 14.46 5.47
N LEU A 107 5.89 15.14 4.68
CA LEU A 107 5.46 16.27 3.85
C LEU A 107 4.50 15.82 2.75
N MET A 108 4.73 14.67 2.11
CA MET A 108 3.82 14.12 1.12
C MET A 108 2.44 13.81 1.71
N LEU A 109 2.39 13.17 2.87
CA LEU A 109 1.13 12.89 3.59
C LEU A 109 0.36 14.18 3.89
N LEU A 110 1.05 15.21 4.41
CA LEU A 110 0.46 16.51 4.69
C LEU A 110 -0.03 17.22 3.42
N ALA A 111 0.72 17.12 2.32
CA ALA A 111 0.35 17.72 1.04
C ALA A 111 -0.96 17.14 0.47
N TYR A 112 -1.22 15.84 0.69
CA TYR A 112 -2.50 15.20 0.37
C TYR A 112 -3.60 15.46 1.41
N GLY A 113 -3.31 16.19 2.49
CA GLY A 113 -4.30 16.56 3.51
C GLY A 113 -4.44 15.57 4.67
N ALA A 114 -3.57 14.57 4.79
CA ALA A 114 -3.59 13.67 5.94
C ALA A 114 -3.23 14.40 7.24
N ARG A 115 -3.80 13.97 8.36
CA ARG A 115 -3.37 14.37 9.70
C ARG A 115 -2.33 13.37 10.20
N LEU A 116 -1.22 13.88 10.72
CA LEU A 116 -0.20 13.06 11.35
C LEU A 116 -0.48 13.00 12.85
N LEU A 117 -0.55 11.79 13.37
CA LEU A 117 -0.87 11.49 14.77
C LEU A 117 0.25 10.66 15.41
N ASP A 118 0.32 10.68 16.74
CA ASP A 118 1.16 9.82 17.54
C ASP A 118 0.36 9.16 18.69
N TYR A 119 1.05 8.40 19.57
CA TYR A 119 0.39 7.70 20.68
C TYR A 119 -0.38 8.62 21.62
N LYS A 120 0.02 9.91 21.77
CA LYS A 120 -0.68 10.88 22.63
C LYS A 120 -2.07 11.24 22.09
N ASP A 121 -2.22 11.17 20.76
CA ASP A 121 -3.54 11.32 20.12
C ASP A 121 -4.39 10.07 20.35
N ALA A 122 -3.77 8.89 20.26
CA ALA A 122 -4.44 7.61 20.49
C ALA A 122 -4.94 7.49 21.92
N THR A 123 -4.12 7.82 22.92
CA THR A 123 -4.45 7.74 24.36
C THR A 123 -5.30 8.88 24.87
N GLY A 124 -5.42 9.97 24.08
CA GLY A 124 -6.16 11.18 24.50
C GLY A 124 -5.33 12.12 25.39
N GLU A 125 -4.04 11.90 25.52
CA GLU A 125 -3.14 12.78 26.28
C GLU A 125 -2.90 14.11 25.56
N ARG A 126 -3.08 14.15 24.22
CA ARG A 126 -2.99 15.37 23.45
C ARG A 126 -4.37 15.99 23.27
N PRO A 127 -4.56 17.29 23.60
CA PRO A 127 -5.79 18.01 23.28
C PRO A 127 -6.00 18.04 21.76
N GLU A 128 -7.23 17.83 21.28
CA GLU A 128 -7.58 17.81 19.84
C GLU A 128 -7.23 19.12 19.12
N THR A 129 -7.06 20.22 19.85
CA THR A 129 -6.64 21.52 19.32
C THR A 129 -5.15 21.61 19.01
N LYS A 130 -4.34 20.66 19.51
CA LYS A 130 -2.90 20.60 19.24
C LYS A 130 -2.61 19.51 18.20
N ARG A 131 -1.85 19.84 17.17
CA ARG A 131 -1.43 18.90 16.13
C ARG A 131 -0.03 18.38 16.42
N THR A 132 0.25 17.15 16.02
CA THR A 132 1.62 16.61 15.95
C THR A 132 2.44 17.45 14.97
N HIS A 133 3.59 17.91 15.41
CA HIS A 133 4.48 18.69 14.54
C HIS A 133 5.19 17.73 13.57
N PRO A 134 5.20 18.01 12.24
CA PRO A 134 5.73 17.07 11.25
C PRO A 134 7.22 16.75 11.42
N TRP A 135 7.97 17.64 12.07
CA TRP A 135 9.39 17.46 12.34
C TRP A 135 9.69 16.68 13.62
N GLN A 136 8.68 16.41 14.42
CA GLN A 136 8.87 15.76 15.73
C GLN A 136 8.72 14.26 15.60
N GLU A 137 9.76 13.51 15.98
CA GLU A 137 9.65 12.07 16.17
C GLU A 137 8.74 11.75 17.36
N PRO A 138 7.86 10.77 17.23
CA PRO A 138 7.10 10.29 18.38
C PRO A 138 8.04 9.61 19.39
N GLU A 139 7.78 9.80 20.67
CA GLU A 139 8.53 9.16 21.74
C GLU A 139 8.44 7.63 21.68
N ARG A 140 7.26 7.13 21.32
CA ARG A 140 6.98 5.73 20.98
C ARG A 140 5.89 5.66 19.91
N GLU A 141 5.74 4.50 19.34
CA GLU A 141 4.61 4.21 18.44
C GLU A 141 3.33 3.95 19.25
N ALA A 142 2.18 4.24 18.65
CA ALA A 142 0.90 3.80 19.18
C ALA A 142 0.75 2.29 18.96
N THR A 143 0.19 1.58 19.91
CA THR A 143 -0.15 0.16 19.72
C THR A 143 -1.42 0.01 18.88
N LEU A 144 -1.58 -1.15 18.25
CA LEU A 144 -2.79 -1.43 17.48
C LEU A 144 -4.08 -1.33 18.32
N ASP A 145 -4.01 -1.72 19.60
CA ASP A 145 -5.16 -1.60 20.53
C ASP A 145 -5.50 -0.14 20.85
N GLU A 146 -4.49 0.72 21.03
CA GLU A 146 -4.67 2.16 21.22
C GLU A 146 -5.29 2.80 19.98
N ILE A 147 -4.81 2.43 18.78
CA ILE A 147 -5.36 2.91 17.51
C ILE A 147 -6.80 2.42 17.32
N ALA A 148 -7.08 1.16 17.63
CA ALA A 148 -8.44 0.62 17.56
C ALA A 148 -9.39 1.31 18.55
N ALA A 149 -8.91 1.64 19.76
CA ALA A 149 -9.68 2.42 20.72
C ALA A 149 -9.94 3.85 20.23
N TYR A 150 -8.93 4.48 19.61
CA TYR A 150 -9.08 5.79 18.96
C TYR A 150 -10.15 5.73 17.86
N CYS A 151 -10.09 4.75 16.95
CA CYS A 151 -11.07 4.58 15.88
C CYS A 151 -12.51 4.45 16.44
N ARG A 152 -12.70 3.63 17.48
CA ARG A 152 -14.02 3.50 18.14
C ARG A 152 -14.50 4.82 18.73
N ARG A 153 -13.60 5.60 19.36
CA ARG A 153 -13.92 6.89 20.00
C ARG A 153 -14.41 7.91 18.99
N ILE A 154 -13.82 7.98 17.81
CA ILE A 154 -14.16 8.97 16.79
C ILE A 154 -15.07 8.45 15.67
N GLY A 155 -15.44 7.17 15.70
CA GLY A 155 -16.26 6.54 14.65
C GLY A 155 -15.52 6.39 13.31
N ALA A 156 -14.21 6.14 13.33
CA ALA A 156 -13.39 6.01 12.15
C ALA A 156 -13.19 4.55 11.72
N TYR A 157 -12.89 4.36 10.44
CA TYR A 157 -12.48 3.08 9.87
C TYR A 157 -10.99 2.84 10.07
N PHE A 158 -10.61 1.75 10.74
CA PHE A 158 -9.22 1.31 10.85
C PHE A 158 -8.86 0.41 9.67
N ASN A 159 -8.02 0.90 8.77
CA ASN A 159 -7.66 0.18 7.55
C ASN A 159 -6.78 -1.04 7.82
N ASN A 160 -5.81 -0.93 8.76
CA ASN A 160 -4.95 -2.03 9.24
C ASN A 160 -4.36 -2.89 8.12
N GLN A 161 -3.49 -2.32 7.32
CA GLN A 161 -2.90 -2.95 6.12
C GLN A 161 -2.29 -4.34 6.37
N ALA A 162 -1.78 -4.60 7.58
CA ALA A 162 -1.12 -5.86 7.91
C ALA A 162 -2.11 -7.04 8.04
N ALA A 163 -3.34 -6.77 8.49
CA ALA A 163 -4.36 -7.78 8.69
C ALA A 163 -5.51 -7.70 7.66
N ASN A 164 -5.53 -6.69 6.80
CA ASN A 164 -6.61 -6.46 5.84
C ASN A 164 -6.52 -7.43 4.64
N PRO A 165 -7.50 -8.32 4.45
CA PRO A 165 -7.46 -9.31 3.36
C PRO A 165 -7.51 -8.67 1.96
N ALA A 166 -8.01 -7.45 1.82
CA ALA A 166 -8.03 -6.74 0.55
C ALA A 166 -6.63 -6.32 0.07
N ASN A 167 -5.61 -6.34 0.95
CA ASN A 167 -4.23 -6.10 0.58
C ASN A 167 -3.68 -7.24 -0.32
N PRO A 168 -3.60 -8.51 0.08
CA PRO A 168 -3.19 -9.57 -0.83
C PRO A 168 -4.16 -9.75 -2.00
N GLU A 169 -5.45 -9.52 -1.83
CA GLU A 169 -6.45 -9.60 -2.90
C GLU A 169 -6.16 -8.61 -4.03
N ALA A 170 -5.68 -7.41 -3.75
CA ALA A 170 -5.23 -6.46 -4.76
C ALA A 170 -4.23 -7.07 -5.73
N HIS A 171 -3.24 -7.77 -5.20
CA HIS A 171 -2.18 -8.39 -5.99
C HIS A 171 -2.64 -9.67 -6.68
N TYR A 172 -3.54 -10.44 -6.05
CA TYR A 172 -4.16 -11.60 -6.68
C TYR A 172 -4.97 -11.22 -7.92
N ARG A 173 -5.75 -10.10 -7.84
CA ARG A 173 -6.61 -9.65 -8.93
C ARG A 173 -5.91 -8.84 -10.01
N THR A 174 -4.76 -8.23 -9.71
CA THR A 174 -4.09 -7.32 -10.65
C THR A 174 -2.68 -7.71 -10.96
N THR A 175 -1.74 -7.63 -10.01
CA THR A 175 -0.31 -7.85 -10.24
C THR A 175 -0.01 -9.27 -10.75
N GLY A 176 -0.63 -10.27 -10.16
CA GLY A 176 -0.48 -11.68 -10.59
C GLY A 176 -0.93 -11.91 -12.03
N PRO A 177 -2.17 -11.54 -12.40
CA PRO A 177 -2.65 -11.59 -13.79
C PRO A 177 -1.76 -10.84 -14.78
N GLU A 178 -1.32 -9.62 -14.44
CA GLU A 178 -0.44 -8.83 -15.31
C GLU A 178 0.89 -9.56 -15.57
N ILE A 179 1.56 -10.08 -14.52
CA ILE A 179 2.80 -10.85 -14.67
C ILE A 179 2.56 -12.07 -15.54
N TRP A 180 1.48 -12.82 -15.29
CA TRP A 180 1.16 -14.02 -16.07
C TRP A 180 0.94 -13.71 -17.54
N GLN A 181 0.19 -12.66 -17.84
CA GLN A 181 -0.07 -12.21 -19.21
C GLN A 181 1.18 -11.71 -19.90
N ASP A 182 1.96 -10.84 -19.23
CA ASP A 182 3.16 -10.21 -19.81
C ASP A 182 4.29 -11.24 -20.08
N THR A 183 4.20 -12.44 -19.49
CA THR A 183 5.16 -13.53 -19.67
C THR A 183 4.62 -14.68 -20.53
N ASP A 184 3.43 -14.56 -21.10
CA ASP A 184 2.72 -15.68 -21.76
C ASP A 184 2.66 -16.93 -20.86
N GLY A 185 2.56 -16.75 -19.56
CA GLY A 185 2.52 -17.82 -18.56
C GLY A 185 3.87 -18.48 -18.26
N GLN A 186 4.96 -17.97 -18.78
CA GLN A 186 6.31 -18.53 -18.59
C GLN A 186 6.97 -17.92 -17.35
N VAL A 187 6.59 -18.42 -16.18
CA VAL A 187 7.13 -18.01 -14.88
C VAL A 187 7.59 -19.24 -14.12
N ASP A 188 8.88 -19.33 -13.83
CA ASP A 188 9.45 -20.38 -12.97
C ASP A 188 9.54 -19.92 -11.51
N TRP A 189 9.94 -18.67 -11.31
CA TRP A 189 10.15 -18.08 -9.99
C TRP A 189 9.49 -16.71 -9.88
N PHE A 190 8.82 -16.49 -8.76
CA PHE A 190 8.40 -15.15 -8.31
C PHE A 190 9.18 -14.79 -7.06
N VAL A 191 9.88 -13.67 -7.09
CA VAL A 191 10.71 -13.18 -5.98
C VAL A 191 10.17 -11.82 -5.55
N ALA A 192 9.91 -11.65 -4.26
CA ALA A 192 9.41 -10.38 -3.72
C ALA A 192 9.96 -10.11 -2.32
N GLY A 193 10.20 -8.82 -2.03
CA GLY A 193 10.43 -8.33 -0.67
C GLY A 193 9.18 -8.49 0.19
N VAL A 194 9.35 -8.71 1.48
CA VAL A 194 8.26 -8.92 2.45
C VAL A 194 8.20 -7.75 3.43
N GLY A 195 7.15 -6.94 3.30
CA GLY A 195 6.70 -6.02 4.35
C GLY A 195 5.44 -6.60 5.00
N THR A 196 4.25 -6.20 4.55
CA THR A 196 2.97 -6.77 5.00
C THR A 196 2.68 -8.17 4.45
N GLY A 197 3.49 -8.66 3.51
CA GLY A 197 3.26 -9.94 2.84
C GLY A 197 2.21 -9.92 1.73
N GLY A 198 1.51 -8.80 1.52
CA GLY A 198 0.39 -8.72 0.57
C GLY A 198 0.78 -9.11 -0.86
N ALA A 199 1.86 -8.54 -1.39
CA ALA A 199 2.30 -8.80 -2.76
C ALA A 199 2.73 -10.27 -2.96
N ILE A 200 3.59 -10.79 -2.06
CA ILE A 200 4.07 -12.17 -2.20
C ILE A 200 2.95 -13.18 -2.05
N THR A 201 1.99 -12.91 -1.16
CA THR A 201 0.82 -13.76 -0.96
C THR A 201 -0.10 -13.72 -2.18
N GLY A 202 -0.56 -12.54 -2.59
CA GLY A 202 -1.54 -12.41 -3.67
C GLY A 202 -0.99 -12.88 -5.02
N VAL A 203 0.20 -12.42 -5.41
CA VAL A 203 0.84 -12.87 -6.66
C VAL A 203 1.17 -14.35 -6.59
N GLY A 204 1.77 -14.82 -5.49
CA GLY A 204 2.12 -16.22 -5.32
C GLY A 204 0.91 -17.15 -5.42
N GLN A 205 -0.20 -16.82 -4.79
CA GLN A 205 -1.46 -17.56 -4.90
C GLN A 205 -1.97 -17.59 -6.34
N TYR A 206 -1.98 -16.45 -7.02
CA TYR A 206 -2.44 -16.38 -8.41
C TYR A 206 -1.57 -17.23 -9.33
N LEU A 207 -0.25 -17.04 -9.31
CA LEU A 207 0.67 -17.77 -10.17
C LEU A 207 0.60 -19.28 -9.94
N LYS A 208 0.54 -19.71 -8.66
CA LYS A 208 0.37 -21.13 -8.32
C LYS A 208 -0.99 -21.71 -8.73
N SER A 209 -2.04 -20.89 -8.77
CA SER A 209 -3.33 -21.32 -9.30
C SER A 209 -3.31 -21.58 -10.81
N ARG A 210 -2.40 -20.93 -11.53
CA ARG A 210 -2.20 -21.12 -12.98
C ARG A 210 -1.19 -22.24 -13.29
N ASN A 211 -0.12 -22.31 -12.51
CA ASN A 211 0.91 -23.32 -12.61
C ASN A 211 1.48 -23.64 -11.21
N ALA A 212 1.13 -24.79 -10.67
CA ALA A 212 1.57 -25.21 -9.32
C ALA A 212 3.10 -25.36 -9.19
N ALA A 213 3.84 -25.52 -10.32
CA ALA A 213 5.28 -25.66 -10.32
C ALA A 213 6.02 -24.31 -10.09
N VAL A 214 5.35 -23.16 -10.23
CA VAL A 214 5.94 -21.86 -9.93
C VAL A 214 6.46 -21.83 -8.50
N ARG A 215 7.70 -21.42 -8.34
CA ARG A 215 8.34 -21.24 -7.03
C ARG A 215 8.20 -19.80 -6.57
N VAL A 216 8.01 -19.61 -5.27
CA VAL A 216 7.88 -18.27 -4.66
C VAL A 216 8.96 -18.13 -3.61
N ALA A 217 9.76 -17.06 -3.73
CA ALA A 217 10.84 -16.74 -2.81
C ALA A 217 10.59 -15.38 -2.14
N ALA A 218 10.70 -15.36 -0.82
CA ALA A 218 10.66 -14.16 0.00
C ALA A 218 12.08 -13.61 0.20
N VAL A 219 12.21 -12.29 0.17
CA VAL A 219 13.43 -11.57 0.53
C VAL A 219 13.11 -10.63 1.68
N GLU A 220 13.84 -10.76 2.79
CA GLU A 220 13.76 -9.89 3.97
C GLU A 220 14.77 -8.74 3.87
#